data_90b6eda3eb88770ef53fc5f7f489a8df
#
_entry.id   90b6eda3eb88770ef53fc5f7f489a8df
#
_cell.length_a   1.000
_cell.length_b   1.000
_cell.length_c   1.000
_cell.angle_alpha   90.00
_cell.angle_beta   90.00
_cell.angle_gamma   90.00
#
_symmetry.space_group_name_H-M   'P 1'
#
loop_
_entity.id
_entity.type
_entity.pdbx_description
1 polymer ?
#
loop_
_entity_poly.entity_id
_entity_poly.type
_entity_poly.pdbx_seq_one_letter_code
_entity_poly.pdbx_strand_id
1 'polypeptide(L)'
;MARFPIAVIPKLPPVRGLAIFACELLVIGAIYFALKKLDLALAAIHPGSVPVAPASGFALAATLLRGLHVWPAILIAALVAHAPGSFAQMSMADWILLVATAAGETLEAIVGGYLINAWSGGHGTFETPARAARFTAVSLGPSAMLGATITAGVTYLVGAMAPAWSDFIDQWLTQWLRDGSGMLVVTPLLVLWAVGDLPAADRDTAPSKKWMSAIALLATGILGFLVFSPLLEFGLNRGALSILAIAPLAWAALRCSQRDSALCALVLSAFAAWGAWPENGPLGQTPEEAFLVATVIIISASVLALVLGADIAQRNLDEAKLRLRERNLRALFGYADIGIAQIDSSGRFKLI
;
A
#
# COMPACT_ATOMS: atom_id res chain seq x y z
N MET A 1 20.31 -18.75 -16.32
CA MET A 1 20.53 -19.11 -14.89
C MET A 1 20.75 -17.84 -14.11
N ALA A 2 19.70 -17.31 -13.45
CA ALA A 2 19.78 -16.12 -12.64
C ALA A 2 20.49 -16.49 -11.32
N ARG A 3 21.63 -15.85 -11.05
CA ARG A 3 22.33 -15.96 -9.76
C ARG A 3 21.50 -15.22 -8.71
N PHE A 4 20.92 -15.95 -7.77
CA PHE A 4 20.30 -15.37 -6.59
C PHE A 4 21.39 -14.68 -5.76
N PRO A 5 21.24 -13.41 -5.37
CA PRO A 5 22.14 -12.78 -4.44
C PRO A 5 21.94 -13.44 -3.08
N ILE A 6 22.96 -14.13 -2.60
CA ILE A 6 23.02 -14.65 -1.21
C ILE A 6 22.86 -13.45 -0.29
N ALA A 7 21.85 -13.48 0.57
CA ALA A 7 21.62 -12.47 1.58
C ALA A 7 22.90 -12.28 2.42
N VAL A 8 23.53 -11.13 2.28
CA VAL A 8 24.67 -10.74 3.11
C VAL A 8 24.12 -10.56 4.52
N ILE A 9 24.48 -11.47 5.42
CA ILE A 9 24.18 -11.33 6.85
C ILE A 9 24.89 -10.05 7.31
N PRO A 10 24.19 -9.02 7.78
CA PRO A 10 24.81 -7.78 8.20
C PRO A 10 25.72 -8.07 9.41
N LYS A 11 26.99 -7.61 9.33
CA LYS A 11 27.90 -7.64 10.47
C LYS A 11 27.29 -6.84 11.62
N LEU A 12 27.26 -7.40 12.81
CA LEU A 12 26.77 -6.73 14.03
C LEU A 12 27.44 -5.36 14.16
N PRO A 13 26.67 -4.28 14.32
CA PRO A 13 27.20 -2.93 14.43
C PRO A 13 27.91 -2.73 15.79
N PRO A 14 28.84 -1.76 15.88
CA PRO A 14 29.49 -1.40 17.16
C PRO A 14 28.43 -0.96 18.19
N VAL A 15 28.76 -0.99 19.48
CA VAL A 15 27.81 -0.81 20.62
C VAL A 15 26.85 0.40 20.48
N ARG A 16 27.27 1.52 19.90
CA ARG A 16 26.40 2.64 19.53
C ARG A 16 25.38 2.29 18.46
N GLY A 17 25.73 1.43 17.52
CA GLY A 17 24.83 0.91 16.49
C GLY A 17 23.78 -0.04 17.06
N LEU A 18 24.09 -0.78 18.13
CA LEU A 18 23.15 -1.68 18.79
C LEU A 18 22.02 -0.92 19.50
N ALA A 19 22.35 0.20 20.17
CA ALA A 19 21.35 1.05 20.82
C ALA A 19 20.40 1.71 19.81
N ILE A 20 20.93 2.20 18.68
CA ILE A 20 20.12 2.78 17.59
C ILE A 20 19.23 1.69 16.97
N PHE A 21 19.76 0.50 16.74
CA PHE A 21 19.01 -0.65 16.22
C PHE A 21 17.88 -1.07 17.16
N ALA A 22 18.17 -1.17 18.47
CA ALA A 22 17.15 -1.49 19.47
C ALA A 22 16.05 -0.42 19.54
N CYS A 23 16.42 0.86 19.48
CA CYS A 23 15.47 1.97 19.45
C CYS A 23 14.58 1.91 18.18
N GLU A 24 15.16 1.59 17.03
CA GLU A 24 14.42 1.38 15.79
C GLU A 24 13.39 0.27 15.90
N LEU A 25 13.78 -0.91 16.41
CA LEU A 25 12.86 -2.02 16.62
C LEU A 25 11.74 -1.67 17.61
N LEU A 26 12.05 -0.93 18.67
CA LEU A 26 11.05 -0.47 19.63
C LEU A 26 10.05 0.49 19.00
N VAL A 27 10.49 1.45 18.19
CA VAL A 27 9.60 2.40 17.50
C VAL A 27 8.71 1.67 16.51
N ILE A 28 9.27 0.79 15.68
CA ILE A 28 8.50 0.00 14.71
C ILE A 28 7.49 -0.89 15.43
N GLY A 29 7.92 -1.59 16.49
CA GLY A 29 7.03 -2.43 17.29
C GLY A 29 5.91 -1.65 17.96
N ALA A 30 6.19 -0.46 18.50
CA ALA A 30 5.19 0.39 19.13
C ALA A 30 4.15 0.91 18.14
N ILE A 31 4.58 1.33 16.94
CA ILE A 31 3.65 1.78 15.89
C ILE A 31 2.80 0.61 15.41
N TYR A 32 3.42 -0.55 15.13
CA TYR A 32 2.69 -1.74 14.70
C TYR A 32 1.67 -2.18 15.77
N PHE A 33 2.08 -2.21 17.04
CA PHE A 33 1.19 -2.53 18.17
C PHE A 33 -0.02 -1.59 18.24
N ALA A 34 0.21 -0.28 18.11
CA ALA A 34 -0.87 0.71 18.15
C ALA A 34 -1.85 0.51 16.99
N LEU A 35 -1.34 0.30 15.76
CA LEU A 35 -2.17 0.03 14.59
C LEU A 35 -2.93 -1.30 14.74
N LYS A 36 -2.28 -2.34 15.26
CA LYS A 36 -2.93 -3.64 15.49
C LYS A 36 -4.01 -3.57 16.57
N LYS A 37 -3.79 -2.82 17.64
CA LYS A 37 -4.83 -2.57 18.65
C LYS A 37 -6.01 -1.77 18.06
N LEU A 38 -5.75 -0.84 17.16
CA LEU A 38 -6.80 -0.15 16.42
C LEU A 38 -7.58 -1.12 15.54
N ASP A 39 -6.91 -2.00 14.78
CA ASP A 39 -7.55 -3.02 13.95
C ASP A 39 -8.47 -3.94 14.77
N LEU A 40 -7.97 -4.41 15.92
CA LEU A 40 -8.73 -5.28 16.83
C LEU A 40 -9.91 -4.54 17.49
N ALA A 41 -9.71 -3.29 17.88
CA ALA A 41 -10.78 -2.47 18.48
C ALA A 41 -11.90 -2.19 17.47
N LEU A 42 -11.56 -1.84 16.23
CA LEU A 42 -12.53 -1.63 15.16
C LEU A 42 -13.29 -2.93 14.84
N ALA A 43 -12.59 -4.06 14.75
CA ALA A 43 -13.20 -5.35 14.50
C ALA A 43 -14.12 -5.81 15.66
N ALA A 44 -13.83 -5.40 16.90
CA ALA A 44 -14.68 -5.69 18.05
C ALA A 44 -15.97 -4.86 18.06
N ILE A 45 -15.89 -3.60 17.59
CA ILE A 45 -17.06 -2.70 17.51
C ILE A 45 -17.94 -3.07 16.31
N HIS A 46 -17.33 -3.42 15.19
CA HIS A 46 -18.01 -3.72 13.92
C HIS A 46 -17.52 -5.05 13.35
N PRO A 47 -17.97 -6.20 13.88
CA PRO A 47 -17.58 -7.52 13.39
C PRO A 47 -17.91 -7.69 11.90
N GLY A 48 -16.91 -8.10 11.11
CA GLY A 48 -17.09 -8.36 9.67
C GLY A 48 -17.20 -7.12 8.77
N SER A 49 -17.05 -5.89 9.31
CA SER A 49 -17.29 -4.65 8.55
C SER A 49 -16.04 -3.79 8.34
N VAL A 50 -14.86 -4.22 8.81
CA VAL A 50 -13.62 -3.43 8.71
C VAL A 50 -12.81 -3.85 7.48
N PRO A 51 -12.89 -3.11 6.36
CA PRO A 51 -12.33 -3.55 5.08
C PRO A 51 -10.82 -3.30 4.93
N VAL A 52 -10.16 -2.67 5.88
CA VAL A 52 -8.73 -2.31 5.80
C VAL A 52 -8.03 -2.69 7.11
N ALA A 53 -6.86 -3.35 7.01
CA ALA A 53 -5.96 -3.62 8.13
C ALA A 53 -4.69 -2.74 8.01
N PRO A 54 -4.65 -1.55 8.63
CA PRO A 54 -3.48 -0.67 8.58
C PRO A 54 -2.19 -1.32 9.11
N ALA A 55 -2.29 -2.23 10.09
CA ALA A 55 -1.13 -2.91 10.64
C ALA A 55 -0.39 -3.76 9.60
N SER A 56 -1.11 -4.53 8.75
CA SER A 56 -0.51 -5.35 7.68
C SER A 56 0.23 -4.49 6.65
N GLY A 57 -0.37 -3.36 6.25
CA GLY A 57 0.28 -2.41 5.35
C GLY A 57 1.50 -1.74 5.96
N PHE A 58 1.47 -1.39 7.25
CA PHE A 58 2.62 -0.85 7.97
C PHE A 58 3.75 -1.89 8.10
N ALA A 59 3.44 -3.14 8.43
CA ALA A 59 4.43 -4.21 8.54
C ALA A 59 5.18 -4.43 7.21
N LEU A 60 4.44 -4.46 6.09
CA LEU A 60 5.02 -4.57 4.76
C LEU A 60 5.87 -3.33 4.41
N ALA A 61 5.42 -2.12 4.73
CA ALA A 61 6.19 -0.90 4.53
C ALA A 61 7.50 -0.91 5.35
N ALA A 62 7.44 -1.33 6.61
CA ALA A 62 8.61 -1.42 7.48
C ALA A 62 9.64 -2.42 6.94
N THR A 63 9.22 -3.59 6.45
CA THR A 63 10.12 -4.57 5.83
C THR A 63 10.72 -4.06 4.52
N LEU A 64 10.00 -3.28 3.73
CA LEU A 64 10.51 -2.66 2.51
C LEU A 64 11.50 -1.54 2.80
N LEU A 65 11.21 -0.66 3.75
CA LEU A 65 12.02 0.53 4.05
C LEU A 65 13.28 0.22 4.84
N ARG A 66 13.17 -0.71 5.79
CA ARG A 66 14.26 -1.01 6.72
C ARG A 66 14.91 -2.37 6.47
N GLY A 67 14.25 -3.24 5.71
CA GLY A 67 14.71 -4.59 5.44
C GLY A 67 14.07 -5.63 6.35
N LEU A 68 14.35 -6.90 6.04
CA LEU A 68 13.69 -8.03 6.72
C LEU A 68 14.06 -8.16 8.21
N HIS A 69 15.14 -7.52 8.67
CA HIS A 69 15.60 -7.62 10.07
C HIS A 69 14.63 -7.02 11.11
N VAL A 70 13.59 -6.31 10.68
CA VAL A 70 12.56 -5.75 11.57
C VAL A 70 11.52 -6.78 12.02
N TRP A 71 11.54 -8.00 11.47
CA TRP A 71 10.57 -9.05 11.79
C TRP A 71 10.40 -9.34 13.30
N PRO A 72 11.44 -9.28 14.16
CA PRO A 72 11.24 -9.56 15.59
C PRO A 72 10.36 -8.50 16.27
N ALA A 73 10.46 -7.24 15.82
CA ALA A 73 9.61 -6.17 16.35
C ALA A 73 8.13 -6.39 15.98
N ILE A 74 7.86 -6.84 14.75
CA ILE A 74 6.51 -7.16 14.28
C ILE A 74 5.96 -8.36 15.06
N LEU A 75 6.73 -9.44 15.19
CA LEU A 75 6.32 -10.65 15.91
C LEU A 75 5.99 -10.37 17.38
N ILE A 76 6.88 -9.69 18.09
CA ILE A 76 6.67 -9.36 19.51
C ILE A 76 5.46 -8.45 19.67
N ALA A 77 5.33 -7.43 18.83
CA ALA A 77 4.21 -6.51 18.89
C ALA A 77 2.88 -7.21 18.55
N ALA A 78 2.86 -8.15 17.59
CA ALA A 78 1.70 -8.97 17.27
C ALA A 78 1.31 -9.86 18.46
N LEU A 79 2.27 -10.57 19.06
CA LEU A 79 2.03 -11.38 20.25
C LEU A 79 1.43 -10.57 21.40
N VAL A 80 2.00 -9.40 21.68
CA VAL A 80 1.48 -8.52 22.75
C VAL A 80 0.11 -7.92 22.38
N ALA A 81 -0.14 -7.63 21.11
CA ALA A 81 -1.43 -7.10 20.67
C ALA A 81 -2.57 -8.11 20.80
N HIS A 82 -2.32 -9.36 20.46
CA HIS A 82 -3.29 -10.45 20.59
C HIS A 82 -3.36 -11.06 21.99
N ALA A 83 -2.41 -10.72 22.88
CA ALA A 83 -2.40 -11.25 24.23
C ALA A 83 -3.68 -10.92 24.99
N PRO A 84 -4.31 -11.90 25.67
CA PRO A 84 -5.47 -11.66 26.51
C PRO A 84 -5.09 -10.87 27.77
N GLY A 85 -6.08 -10.28 28.43
CA GLY A 85 -5.86 -9.57 29.68
C GLY A 85 -5.35 -10.43 30.83
N SER A 86 -5.51 -11.77 30.75
CA SER A 86 -4.98 -12.73 31.75
C SER A 86 -4.48 -14.00 31.06
N PHE A 87 -3.22 -14.32 31.28
CA PHE A 87 -2.58 -15.55 30.80
C PHE A 87 -2.93 -16.79 31.65
N ALA A 88 -3.42 -16.60 32.87
CA ALA A 88 -3.65 -17.69 33.82
C ALA A 88 -4.78 -18.66 33.41
N GLN A 89 -5.65 -18.24 32.48
CA GLN A 89 -6.79 -19.01 32.03
C GLN A 89 -6.65 -19.50 30.58
N MET A 90 -5.49 -19.30 29.95
CA MET A 90 -5.27 -19.74 28.57
C MET A 90 -5.16 -21.26 28.47
N SER A 91 -5.97 -21.84 27.59
CA SER A 91 -5.84 -23.23 27.16
C SER A 91 -4.65 -23.40 26.20
N MET A 92 -4.24 -24.65 25.95
CA MET A 92 -3.23 -24.94 24.93
C MET A 92 -3.69 -24.44 23.53
N ALA A 93 -4.96 -24.52 23.22
CA ALA A 93 -5.54 -24.03 21.98
C ALA A 93 -5.35 -22.50 21.83
N ASP A 94 -5.57 -21.74 22.92
CA ASP A 94 -5.39 -20.27 22.91
C ASP A 94 -3.92 -19.90 22.68
N TRP A 95 -2.98 -20.63 23.28
CA TRP A 95 -1.55 -20.44 23.04
C TRP A 95 -1.16 -20.72 21.60
N ILE A 96 -1.67 -21.83 21.01
CA ILE A 96 -1.42 -22.17 19.61
C ILE A 96 -1.98 -21.08 18.70
N LEU A 97 -3.20 -20.61 18.94
CA LEU A 97 -3.84 -19.58 18.17
C LEU A 97 -3.06 -18.25 18.25
N LEU A 98 -2.67 -17.83 19.44
CA LEU A 98 -1.90 -16.61 19.67
C LEU A 98 -0.57 -16.62 18.88
N VAL A 99 0.21 -17.69 19.04
CA VAL A 99 1.54 -17.80 18.42
C VAL A 99 1.42 -17.94 16.91
N ALA A 100 0.49 -18.74 16.42
CA ALA A 100 0.33 -18.98 15.00
C ALA A 100 -0.21 -17.75 14.25
N THR A 101 -1.14 -17.01 14.85
CA THR A 101 -1.64 -15.75 14.26
C THR A 101 -0.50 -14.73 14.20
N ALA A 102 0.22 -14.50 15.27
CA ALA A 102 1.34 -13.57 15.28
C ALA A 102 2.47 -13.97 14.30
N ALA A 103 2.76 -15.28 14.19
CA ALA A 103 3.70 -15.81 13.21
C ALA A 103 3.18 -15.63 11.77
N GLY A 104 1.89 -15.86 11.52
CA GLY A 104 1.24 -15.67 10.23
C GLY A 104 1.38 -14.22 9.74
N GLU A 105 1.03 -13.25 10.57
CA GLU A 105 1.17 -11.82 10.28
C GLU A 105 2.63 -11.41 10.00
N THR A 106 3.56 -11.99 10.77
CA THR A 106 4.99 -11.73 10.58
C THR A 106 5.51 -12.34 9.28
N LEU A 107 5.13 -13.58 8.98
CA LEU A 107 5.52 -14.26 7.74
C LEU A 107 4.93 -13.58 6.50
N GLU A 108 3.72 -13.09 6.59
CA GLU A 108 3.07 -12.27 5.57
C GLU A 108 3.94 -11.07 5.20
N ALA A 109 4.41 -10.29 6.18
CA ALA A 109 5.27 -9.14 5.95
C ALA A 109 6.66 -9.54 5.41
N ILE A 110 7.25 -10.64 5.90
CA ILE A 110 8.54 -11.16 5.44
C ILE A 110 8.46 -11.61 3.99
N VAL A 111 7.48 -12.44 3.66
CA VAL A 111 7.31 -13.00 2.30
C VAL A 111 6.98 -11.89 1.31
N GLY A 112 6.06 -10.99 1.67
CA GLY A 112 5.73 -9.82 0.86
C GLY A 112 6.95 -8.94 0.61
N GLY A 113 7.67 -8.55 1.66
CA GLY A 113 8.88 -7.74 1.58
C GLY A 113 9.98 -8.41 0.75
N TYR A 114 10.22 -9.70 0.93
CA TYR A 114 11.19 -10.47 0.16
C TYR A 114 10.84 -10.51 -1.34
N LEU A 115 9.60 -10.88 -1.67
CA LEU A 115 9.16 -11.00 -3.06
C LEU A 115 9.13 -9.64 -3.78
N ILE A 116 8.69 -8.58 -3.11
CA ILE A 116 8.70 -7.23 -3.69
C ILE A 116 10.13 -6.75 -3.93
N ASN A 117 11.06 -6.99 -3.00
CA ASN A 117 12.47 -6.69 -3.23
C ASN A 117 13.05 -7.48 -4.40
N ALA A 118 12.71 -8.76 -4.54
CA ALA A 118 13.24 -9.62 -5.60
C ALA A 118 12.64 -9.32 -6.98
N TRP A 119 11.31 -9.03 -7.06
CA TRP A 119 10.59 -8.96 -8.34
C TRP A 119 10.16 -7.56 -8.74
N SER A 120 9.98 -6.65 -7.78
CA SER A 120 9.42 -5.32 -8.03
C SER A 120 10.42 -4.18 -7.84
N GLY A 121 11.64 -4.47 -7.36
CA GLY A 121 12.70 -3.47 -7.20
C GLY A 121 12.70 -2.76 -5.85
N GLY A 122 12.09 -3.33 -4.82
CA GLY A 122 12.13 -2.82 -3.44
C GLY A 122 11.60 -1.39 -3.31
N HIS A 123 12.46 -0.46 -2.87
CA HIS A 123 12.08 0.96 -2.72
C HIS A 123 11.60 1.62 -4.03
N GLY A 124 12.09 1.17 -5.19
CA GLY A 124 11.68 1.65 -6.51
C GLY A 124 10.44 0.96 -7.07
N THR A 125 9.66 0.28 -6.24
CA THR A 125 8.51 -0.51 -6.69
C THR A 125 7.42 0.34 -7.36
N PHE A 126 7.35 1.63 -7.07
CA PHE A 126 6.37 2.55 -7.63
C PHE A 126 6.90 3.43 -8.77
N GLU A 127 8.13 3.18 -9.27
CA GLU A 127 8.73 3.96 -10.36
C GLU A 127 8.14 3.65 -11.74
N THR A 128 7.62 2.44 -11.93
CA THR A 128 7.05 2.00 -13.22
C THR A 128 5.73 1.25 -13.02
N PRO A 129 4.78 1.34 -13.99
CA PRO A 129 3.50 0.62 -13.90
C PRO A 129 3.66 -0.89 -13.73
N ALA A 130 4.65 -1.48 -14.41
CA ALA A 130 4.92 -2.91 -14.33
C ALA A 130 5.37 -3.34 -12.93
N ARG A 131 6.19 -2.50 -12.24
CA ARG A 131 6.61 -2.76 -10.87
C ARG A 131 5.44 -2.56 -9.90
N ALA A 132 4.63 -1.51 -10.07
CA ALA A 132 3.44 -1.26 -9.27
C ALA A 132 2.42 -2.42 -9.39
N ALA A 133 2.22 -2.95 -10.60
CA ALA A 133 1.38 -4.13 -10.82
C ALA A 133 1.95 -5.39 -10.14
N ARG A 134 3.28 -5.61 -10.16
CA ARG A 134 3.91 -6.72 -9.43
C ARG A 134 3.77 -6.55 -7.92
N PHE A 135 3.91 -5.33 -7.39
CA PHE A 135 3.63 -5.03 -5.99
C PHE A 135 2.21 -5.43 -5.62
N THR A 136 1.22 -5.01 -6.41
CA THR A 136 -0.19 -5.39 -6.20
C THR A 136 -0.38 -6.90 -6.22
N ALA A 137 0.21 -7.60 -7.20
CA ALA A 137 0.10 -9.05 -7.32
C ALA A 137 0.75 -9.79 -6.14
N VAL A 138 1.89 -9.31 -5.63
CA VAL A 138 2.55 -9.90 -4.47
C VAL A 138 1.78 -9.62 -3.20
N SER A 139 1.27 -8.40 -3.02
CA SER A 139 0.53 -8.01 -1.81
C SER A 139 -0.79 -8.77 -1.69
N LEU A 140 -1.60 -8.82 -2.77
CA LEU A 140 -2.87 -9.57 -2.76
C LEU A 140 -2.68 -11.08 -2.90
N GLY A 141 -1.63 -11.54 -3.57
CA GLY A 141 -1.35 -12.95 -3.77
C GLY A 141 -0.59 -13.55 -2.57
N PRO A 142 0.69 -13.93 -2.78
CA PRO A 142 1.42 -14.75 -1.81
C PRO A 142 1.54 -14.13 -0.42
N SER A 143 1.53 -12.79 -0.29
CA SER A 143 1.65 -12.13 1.01
C SER A 143 0.36 -12.31 1.83
N ALA A 144 -0.73 -11.65 1.46
CA ALA A 144 -1.98 -11.66 2.22
C ALA A 144 -2.63 -13.07 2.28
N MET A 145 -2.52 -13.88 1.20
CA MET A 145 -3.01 -15.26 1.21
C MET A 145 -2.30 -16.12 2.25
N LEU A 146 -0.99 -15.94 2.45
CA LEU A 146 -0.23 -16.70 3.44
C LEU A 146 -0.73 -16.40 4.85
N GLY A 147 -0.86 -15.12 5.22
CA GLY A 147 -1.38 -14.69 6.52
C GLY A 147 -2.79 -15.23 6.78
N ALA A 148 -3.69 -15.06 5.82
CA ALA A 148 -5.06 -15.56 5.88
C ALA A 148 -5.11 -17.09 6.04
N THR A 149 -4.28 -17.83 5.30
CA THR A 149 -4.25 -19.30 5.36
C THR A 149 -3.76 -19.80 6.72
N ILE A 150 -2.72 -19.18 7.28
CA ILE A 150 -2.21 -19.56 8.60
C ILE A 150 -3.27 -19.24 9.67
N THR A 151 -3.81 -18.03 9.69
CA THR A 151 -4.77 -17.61 10.71
C THR A 151 -6.07 -18.40 10.65
N ALA A 152 -6.72 -18.48 9.49
CA ALA A 152 -7.97 -19.24 9.33
C ALA A 152 -7.74 -20.74 9.54
N GLY A 153 -6.62 -21.28 9.04
CA GLY A 153 -6.27 -22.69 9.20
C GLY A 153 -6.08 -23.09 10.65
N VAL A 154 -5.35 -22.29 11.43
CA VAL A 154 -5.16 -22.58 12.86
C VAL A 154 -6.46 -22.40 13.63
N THR A 155 -7.25 -21.35 13.37
CA THR A 155 -8.55 -21.14 14.01
C THR A 155 -9.50 -22.34 13.78
N TYR A 156 -9.49 -22.89 12.56
CA TYR A 156 -10.25 -24.09 12.23
C TYR A 156 -9.73 -25.34 12.97
N LEU A 157 -8.41 -25.57 12.97
CA LEU A 157 -7.78 -26.75 13.55
C LEU A 157 -7.91 -26.81 15.08
N VAL A 158 -7.86 -25.68 15.77
CA VAL A 158 -8.03 -25.62 17.24
C VAL A 158 -9.50 -25.63 17.68
N GLY A 159 -10.44 -25.67 16.73
CA GLY A 159 -11.89 -25.67 17.04
C GLY A 159 -12.42 -24.34 17.57
N ALA A 160 -11.73 -23.24 17.28
CA ALA A 160 -12.14 -21.89 17.68
C ALA A 160 -13.23 -21.31 16.76
N MET A 161 -13.61 -22.01 15.69
CA MET A 161 -14.74 -21.69 14.80
C MET A 161 -15.61 -22.93 14.59
N ALA A 162 -16.83 -22.73 14.06
CA ALA A 162 -17.69 -23.85 13.68
C ALA A 162 -17.00 -24.73 12.61
N PRO A 163 -17.21 -26.07 12.66
CA PRO A 163 -16.50 -26.99 11.76
C PRO A 163 -17.09 -27.03 10.34
N ALA A 164 -17.74 -25.95 9.90
CA ALA A 164 -18.26 -25.83 8.54
C ALA A 164 -17.21 -25.26 7.59
N TRP A 165 -17.13 -25.84 6.39
CA TRP A 165 -16.19 -25.37 5.37
C TRP A 165 -16.54 -23.95 4.89
N SER A 166 -17.82 -23.56 4.91
CA SER A 166 -18.27 -22.19 4.63
C SER A 166 -17.62 -21.19 5.56
N ASP A 167 -17.62 -21.44 6.87
CA ASP A 167 -17.11 -20.52 7.88
C ASP A 167 -15.58 -20.33 7.74
N PHE A 168 -14.88 -21.42 7.36
CA PHE A 168 -13.46 -21.34 7.03
C PHE A 168 -13.21 -20.41 5.83
N ILE A 169 -13.98 -20.59 4.74
CA ILE A 169 -13.83 -19.78 3.53
C ILE A 169 -14.16 -18.32 3.80
N ASP A 170 -15.22 -18.03 4.55
CA ASP A 170 -15.65 -16.67 4.87
C ASP A 170 -14.61 -15.96 5.74
N GLN A 171 -14.07 -16.63 6.75
CA GLN A 171 -12.99 -16.07 7.57
C GLN A 171 -11.72 -15.87 6.75
N TRP A 172 -11.33 -16.84 5.92
CA TRP A 172 -10.16 -16.77 5.06
C TRP A 172 -10.26 -15.60 4.07
N LEU A 173 -11.42 -15.48 3.40
CA LEU A 173 -11.68 -14.42 2.42
C LEU A 173 -11.66 -13.03 3.07
N THR A 174 -12.33 -12.91 4.24
CA THR A 174 -12.37 -11.66 5.00
C THR A 174 -10.97 -11.23 5.44
N GLN A 175 -10.17 -12.14 5.99
CA GLN A 175 -8.80 -11.86 6.41
C GLN A 175 -7.92 -11.49 5.23
N TRP A 176 -7.96 -12.28 4.15
CA TRP A 176 -7.20 -12.03 2.92
C TRP A 176 -7.47 -10.64 2.32
N LEU A 177 -8.75 -10.31 2.14
CA LEU A 177 -9.16 -9.03 1.55
C LEU A 177 -8.78 -7.85 2.44
N ARG A 178 -8.95 -7.98 3.76
CA ARG A 178 -8.64 -6.95 4.73
C ARG A 178 -7.15 -6.63 4.80
N ASP A 179 -6.30 -7.65 4.85
CA ASP A 179 -4.85 -7.48 4.90
C ASP A 179 -4.31 -6.97 3.56
N GLY A 180 -4.78 -7.53 2.44
CA GLY A 180 -4.44 -7.08 1.11
C GLY A 180 -4.80 -5.61 0.84
N SER A 181 -6.00 -5.17 1.25
CA SER A 181 -6.39 -3.76 1.12
C SER A 181 -5.53 -2.84 1.99
N GLY A 182 -5.19 -3.25 3.22
CA GLY A 182 -4.27 -2.54 4.09
C GLY A 182 -2.90 -2.35 3.46
N MET A 183 -2.36 -3.39 2.84
CA MET A 183 -1.09 -3.32 2.11
C MET A 183 -1.17 -2.38 0.91
N LEU A 184 -2.26 -2.39 0.15
CA LEU A 184 -2.40 -1.54 -1.04
C LEU A 184 -2.60 -0.06 -0.72
N VAL A 185 -3.15 0.28 0.45
CA VAL A 185 -3.40 1.66 0.87
C VAL A 185 -2.22 2.22 1.67
N VAL A 186 -1.80 1.50 2.72
CA VAL A 186 -0.85 2.04 3.71
C VAL A 186 0.59 1.90 3.25
N THR A 187 0.97 0.77 2.62
CA THR A 187 2.36 0.57 2.20
C THR A 187 2.83 1.60 1.18
N PRO A 188 2.09 1.89 0.08
CA PRO A 188 2.52 2.90 -0.88
C PRO A 188 2.63 4.29 -0.25
N LEU A 189 1.67 4.65 0.61
CA LEU A 189 1.71 5.92 1.32
C LEU A 189 3.03 6.08 2.08
N LEU A 190 3.36 5.11 2.93
CA LEU A 190 4.56 5.17 3.77
C LEU A 190 5.85 5.11 2.94
N VAL A 191 5.93 4.25 1.93
CA VAL A 191 7.13 4.11 1.09
C VAL A 191 7.36 5.36 0.26
N LEU A 192 6.33 5.90 -0.40
CA LEU A 192 6.46 7.12 -1.21
C LEU A 192 6.86 8.34 -0.36
N TRP A 193 6.36 8.45 0.87
CA TRP A 193 6.71 9.55 1.78
C TRP A 193 8.12 9.39 2.36
N ALA A 194 8.58 8.16 2.62
CA ALA A 194 9.89 7.89 3.17
C ALA A 194 11.02 8.03 2.14
N VAL A 195 10.82 7.53 0.91
CA VAL A 195 11.85 7.55 -0.15
C VAL A 195 12.03 8.93 -0.77
N GLY A 196 11.04 9.77 -0.67
CA GLY A 196 11.05 11.08 -1.32
C GLY A 196 10.51 11.01 -2.76
N ASP A 197 10.21 12.17 -3.32
CA ASP A 197 9.87 12.22 -4.74
C ASP A 197 11.11 11.87 -5.55
N LEU A 198 10.93 11.10 -6.63
CA LEU A 198 11.94 10.97 -7.67
C LEU A 198 12.39 12.37 -8.08
N PRO A 199 13.71 12.61 -8.32
CA PRO A 199 14.20 13.90 -8.74
C PRO A 199 13.51 14.28 -10.05
N ALA A 200 12.44 15.08 -9.96
CA ALA A 200 11.88 15.75 -11.11
C ALA A 200 12.92 16.79 -11.52
N ALA A 201 13.51 16.60 -12.69
CA ALA A 201 14.34 17.62 -13.34
C ALA A 201 13.45 18.86 -13.56
N ASP A 202 13.71 19.94 -12.84
CA ASP A 202 12.88 21.13 -12.71
C ASP A 202 11.65 20.95 -11.78
N ARG A 203 11.92 20.92 -10.48
CA ARG A 203 10.96 21.41 -9.50
C ARG A 203 10.91 22.94 -9.58
N ASP A 204 10.35 23.46 -10.65
CA ASP A 204 9.60 24.68 -10.50
C ASP A 204 8.51 24.36 -9.49
N THR A 205 8.73 24.81 -8.26
CA THR A 205 7.72 24.84 -7.19
C THR A 205 6.66 25.86 -7.59
N ALA A 206 6.04 25.65 -8.75
CA ALA A 206 4.97 26.47 -9.21
C ALA A 206 3.84 26.35 -8.18
N PRO A 207 3.40 27.46 -7.58
CA PRO A 207 2.30 27.45 -6.60
C PRO A 207 1.06 26.75 -7.15
N SER A 208 0.90 26.66 -8.47
CA SER A 208 -0.16 25.93 -9.16
C SER A 208 -0.23 24.43 -8.83
N LYS A 209 0.90 23.74 -8.59
CA LYS A 209 0.88 22.29 -8.27
C LYS A 209 0.32 22.00 -6.88
N LYS A 210 0.64 22.82 -5.89
CA LYS A 210 0.11 22.66 -4.51
C LYS A 210 -1.40 22.87 -4.46
N TRP A 211 -1.92 23.80 -5.26
CA TRP A 211 -3.37 24.02 -5.39
C TRP A 211 -4.08 22.81 -5.99
N MET A 212 -3.49 22.21 -6.99
CA MET A 212 -4.07 21.01 -7.62
C MET A 212 -4.16 19.84 -6.66
N SER A 213 -3.13 19.60 -5.85
CA SER A 213 -3.14 18.55 -4.81
C SER A 213 -4.20 18.84 -3.74
N ALA A 214 -4.32 20.10 -3.29
CA ALA A 214 -5.36 20.50 -2.33
C ALA A 214 -6.77 20.33 -2.90
N ILE A 215 -7.00 20.72 -4.15
CA ILE A 215 -8.29 20.53 -4.83
C ILE A 215 -8.63 19.05 -4.97
N ALA A 216 -7.65 18.20 -5.37
CA ALA A 216 -7.84 16.77 -5.48
C ALA A 216 -8.24 16.14 -4.14
N LEU A 217 -7.54 16.49 -3.07
CA LEU A 217 -7.81 16.00 -1.72
C LEU A 217 -9.19 16.47 -1.22
N LEU A 218 -9.52 17.74 -1.41
CA LEU A 218 -10.84 18.28 -1.06
C LEU A 218 -11.96 17.62 -1.86
N ALA A 219 -11.78 17.46 -3.18
CA ALA A 219 -12.78 16.80 -4.04
C ALA A 219 -12.98 15.33 -3.62
N THR A 220 -11.88 14.61 -3.32
CA THR A 220 -11.95 13.24 -2.81
C THR A 220 -12.67 13.19 -1.47
N GLY A 221 -12.37 14.12 -0.56
CA GLY A 221 -13.03 14.22 0.75
C GLY A 221 -14.52 14.54 0.63
N ILE A 222 -14.88 15.52 -0.19
CA ILE A 222 -16.29 15.93 -0.38
C ILE A 222 -17.09 14.80 -1.05
N LEU A 223 -16.58 14.20 -2.13
CA LEU A 223 -17.29 13.11 -2.81
C LEU A 223 -17.31 11.85 -1.95
N GLY A 224 -16.21 11.54 -1.23
CA GLY A 224 -16.18 10.46 -0.26
C GLY A 224 -17.24 10.66 0.83
N PHE A 225 -17.34 11.86 1.40
CA PHE A 225 -18.37 12.18 2.38
C PHE A 225 -19.79 12.07 1.80
N LEU A 226 -20.03 12.64 0.63
CA LEU A 226 -21.38 12.60 0.00
C LEU A 226 -21.83 11.18 -0.34
N VAL A 227 -20.90 10.34 -0.81
CA VAL A 227 -21.23 8.99 -1.27
C VAL A 227 -21.31 8.01 -0.11
N PHE A 228 -20.35 8.05 0.83
CA PHE A 228 -20.18 7.02 1.85
C PHE A 228 -20.72 7.40 3.23
N SER A 229 -21.05 8.70 3.48
CA SER A 229 -21.55 9.11 4.79
C SER A 229 -22.90 8.46 5.12
N PRO A 230 -23.05 7.80 6.27
CA PRO A 230 -24.34 7.31 6.73
C PRO A 230 -25.29 8.46 7.19
N LEU A 231 -24.75 9.67 7.38
CA LEU A 231 -25.50 10.82 7.87
C LEU A 231 -26.42 11.47 6.84
N LEU A 232 -26.26 11.14 5.56
CA LEU A 232 -27.04 11.72 4.47
C LEU A 232 -28.03 10.68 3.94
N GLU A 233 -29.29 10.92 4.06
CA GLU A 233 -30.35 10.09 3.49
C GLU A 233 -30.79 10.64 2.12
N PHE A 234 -30.19 10.13 1.06
CA PHE A 234 -30.67 10.39 -0.30
C PHE A 234 -31.45 9.16 -0.78
N GLY A 235 -32.59 9.35 -1.38
CA GLY A 235 -33.42 8.27 -1.96
C GLY A 235 -32.79 7.59 -3.21
N LEU A 236 -31.52 7.87 -3.51
CA LEU A 236 -30.76 7.32 -4.64
C LEU A 236 -29.95 6.10 -4.20
N ASN A 237 -29.79 5.14 -5.10
CA ASN A 237 -28.92 3.99 -4.89
C ASN A 237 -27.44 4.44 -4.85
N ARG A 238 -26.90 4.68 -3.65
CA ARG A 238 -25.55 5.19 -3.44
C ARG A 238 -24.45 4.19 -3.83
N GLY A 239 -24.77 2.89 -3.82
CA GLY A 239 -23.84 1.87 -4.30
C GLY A 239 -23.40 2.13 -5.75
N ALA A 240 -24.34 2.62 -6.60
CA ALA A 240 -24.01 3.01 -7.97
C ALA A 240 -23.16 4.30 -8.04
N LEU A 241 -23.33 5.22 -7.07
CA LEU A 241 -22.55 6.46 -7.00
C LEU A 241 -21.14 6.26 -6.46
N SER A 242 -20.84 5.12 -5.83
CA SER A 242 -19.50 4.82 -5.29
C SER A 242 -18.39 4.84 -6.34
N ILE A 243 -18.73 4.48 -7.60
CA ILE A 243 -17.81 4.57 -8.74
C ILE A 243 -17.41 6.03 -9.02
N LEU A 244 -18.34 6.99 -8.81
CA LEU A 244 -18.05 8.40 -9.04
C LEU A 244 -17.03 8.96 -8.05
N ALA A 245 -16.94 8.39 -6.84
CA ALA A 245 -15.96 8.77 -5.84
C ALA A 245 -14.50 8.42 -6.25
N ILE A 246 -14.31 7.53 -7.24
CA ILE A 246 -13.00 7.21 -7.80
C ILE A 246 -12.51 8.31 -8.78
N ALA A 247 -13.40 9.11 -9.36
CA ALA A 247 -13.02 10.10 -10.35
C ALA A 247 -11.99 11.16 -9.87
N PRO A 248 -12.12 11.77 -8.67
CA PRO A 248 -11.10 12.69 -8.15
C PRO A 248 -9.75 12.02 -7.95
N LEU A 249 -9.75 10.73 -7.53
CA LEU A 249 -8.54 9.95 -7.36
C LEU A 249 -7.84 9.70 -8.71
N ALA A 250 -8.58 9.33 -9.74
CA ALA A 250 -8.04 9.20 -11.09
C ALA A 250 -7.47 10.54 -11.59
N TRP A 251 -8.17 11.64 -11.35
CA TRP A 251 -7.68 12.99 -11.67
C TRP A 251 -6.40 13.33 -10.88
N ALA A 252 -6.35 13.01 -9.59
CA ALA A 252 -5.14 13.18 -8.76
C ALA A 252 -3.96 12.38 -9.32
N ALA A 253 -4.18 11.11 -9.71
CA ALA A 253 -3.15 10.26 -10.29
C ALA A 253 -2.58 10.82 -11.60
N LEU A 254 -3.42 11.50 -12.41
CA LEU A 254 -3.01 12.10 -13.69
C LEU A 254 -2.33 13.46 -13.55
N ARG A 255 -2.63 14.24 -12.51
CA ARG A 255 -2.22 15.67 -12.42
C ARG A 255 -1.35 16.00 -11.21
N CYS A 256 -1.43 15.21 -10.14
CA CYS A 256 -0.70 15.45 -8.90
C CYS A 256 0.52 14.52 -8.77
N SER A 257 1.20 14.58 -7.63
CA SER A 257 2.30 13.65 -7.33
C SER A 257 1.75 12.26 -6.94
N GLN A 258 2.60 11.23 -7.03
CA GLN A 258 2.24 9.89 -6.54
C GLN A 258 1.90 9.91 -5.04
N ARG A 259 2.55 10.77 -4.25
CA ARG A 259 2.27 10.95 -2.83
C ARG A 259 0.86 11.46 -2.59
N ASP A 260 0.46 12.48 -3.35
CA ASP A 260 -0.87 13.07 -3.24
C ASP A 260 -1.94 12.06 -3.65
N SER A 261 -1.68 11.29 -4.71
CA SER A 261 -2.58 10.22 -5.16
C SER A 261 -2.74 9.12 -4.09
N ALA A 262 -1.65 8.71 -3.43
CA ALA A 262 -1.70 7.75 -2.33
C ALA A 262 -2.46 8.31 -1.11
N LEU A 263 -2.32 9.61 -0.83
CA LEU A 263 -3.09 10.27 0.23
C LEU A 263 -4.58 10.34 -0.12
N CYS A 264 -4.93 10.67 -1.37
CA CYS A 264 -6.32 10.63 -1.83
C CYS A 264 -6.91 9.21 -1.74
N ALA A 265 -6.12 8.17 -2.07
CA ALA A 265 -6.54 6.78 -1.92
C ALA A 265 -6.80 6.42 -0.44
N LEU A 266 -5.96 6.88 0.48
CA LEU A 266 -6.18 6.69 1.92
C LEU A 266 -7.47 7.37 2.39
N VAL A 267 -7.69 8.64 1.99
CA VAL A 267 -8.90 9.39 2.37
C VAL A 267 -10.15 8.70 1.83
N LEU A 268 -10.15 8.29 0.55
CA LEU A 268 -11.26 7.56 -0.04
C LEU A 268 -11.52 6.24 0.69
N SER A 269 -10.45 5.50 1.03
CA SER A 269 -10.53 4.24 1.77
C SER A 269 -11.12 4.43 3.17
N ALA A 270 -10.76 5.52 3.86
CA ALA A 270 -11.32 5.85 5.17
C ALA A 270 -12.84 6.13 5.08
N PHE A 271 -13.29 6.87 4.07
CA PHE A 271 -14.72 7.10 3.84
C PHE A 271 -15.45 5.81 3.43
N ALA A 272 -14.86 4.99 2.57
CA ALA A 272 -15.45 3.70 2.18
C ALA A 272 -15.57 2.74 3.39
N ALA A 273 -14.55 2.70 4.25
CA ALA A 273 -14.59 1.94 5.50
C ALA A 273 -15.69 2.47 6.44
N TRP A 274 -15.83 3.79 6.56
CA TRP A 274 -16.89 4.40 7.35
C TRP A 274 -18.28 4.08 6.80
N GLY A 275 -18.44 4.07 5.47
CA GLY A 275 -19.70 3.71 4.80
C GLY A 275 -20.06 2.22 4.89
N ALA A 276 -19.10 1.37 5.25
CA ALA A 276 -19.33 -0.05 5.48
C ALA A 276 -19.82 -0.37 6.91
N TRP A 277 -19.84 0.61 7.84
CA TRP A 277 -20.34 0.41 9.19
C TRP A 277 -21.84 0.09 9.18
N PRO A 278 -22.29 -0.89 10.03
CA PRO A 278 -23.57 -1.51 9.88
C PRO A 278 -24.76 -0.59 10.15
N GLU A 279 -25.89 -1.13 9.97
CA GLU A 279 -27.24 -0.71 10.27
C GLU A 279 -27.89 0.30 9.34
N ASN A 280 -27.18 1.15 8.60
CA ASN A 280 -27.76 2.04 7.57
C ASN A 280 -26.71 2.55 6.60
N GLY A 281 -25.64 1.80 6.39
CA GLY A 281 -24.57 2.19 5.46
C GLY A 281 -25.04 2.18 3.99
N PRO A 282 -24.50 3.05 3.16
CA PRO A 282 -24.90 3.16 1.76
C PRO A 282 -24.41 2.01 0.87
N LEU A 283 -23.58 1.09 1.39
CA LEU A 283 -22.84 0.10 0.58
C LEU A 283 -23.46 -1.29 0.52
N GLY A 284 -24.39 -1.64 1.40
CA GLY A 284 -25.03 -2.96 1.41
C GLY A 284 -26.15 -3.06 2.44
N GLN A 285 -26.97 -4.09 2.30
CA GLN A 285 -28.04 -4.37 3.25
C GLN A 285 -27.57 -5.27 4.41
N THR A 286 -26.48 -6.01 4.19
CA THR A 286 -25.82 -6.82 5.21
C THR A 286 -24.40 -6.32 5.46
N PRO A 287 -23.83 -6.53 6.66
CA PRO A 287 -22.44 -6.19 6.97
C PRO A 287 -21.44 -6.84 6.01
N GLU A 288 -21.71 -8.06 5.57
CA GLU A 288 -20.85 -8.81 4.64
C GLU A 288 -20.86 -8.20 3.24
N GLU A 289 -22.04 -7.82 2.72
CA GLU A 289 -22.15 -7.12 1.43
C GLU A 289 -21.43 -5.77 1.49
N ALA A 290 -21.65 -4.99 2.56
CA ALA A 290 -21.01 -3.69 2.75
C ALA A 290 -19.49 -3.82 2.82
N PHE A 291 -18.96 -4.83 3.53
CA PHE A 291 -17.55 -5.16 3.59
C PHE A 291 -16.97 -5.46 2.20
N LEU A 292 -17.62 -6.37 1.46
CA LEU A 292 -17.14 -6.76 0.12
C LEU A 292 -17.13 -5.58 -0.85
N VAL A 293 -18.22 -4.80 -0.88
CA VAL A 293 -18.32 -3.62 -1.75
C VAL A 293 -17.26 -2.58 -1.38
N ALA A 294 -17.10 -2.25 -0.09
CA ALA A 294 -16.08 -1.32 0.37
C ALA A 294 -14.67 -1.80 0.00
N THR A 295 -14.37 -3.08 0.23
CA THR A 295 -13.05 -3.65 -0.07
C THR A 295 -12.75 -3.63 -1.57
N VAL A 296 -13.72 -3.97 -2.42
CA VAL A 296 -13.56 -3.90 -3.89
C VAL A 296 -13.28 -2.47 -4.33
N ILE A 297 -13.99 -1.47 -3.78
CA ILE A 297 -13.76 -0.05 -4.08
C ILE A 297 -12.35 0.36 -3.66
N ILE A 298 -11.94 0.00 -2.44
CA ILE A 298 -10.63 0.35 -1.89
C ILE A 298 -9.51 -0.27 -2.72
N ILE A 299 -9.58 -1.56 -3.02
CA ILE A 299 -8.59 -2.26 -3.85
C ILE A 299 -8.53 -1.64 -5.24
N SER A 300 -9.68 -1.47 -5.90
CA SER A 300 -9.75 -0.93 -7.26
C SER A 300 -9.20 0.51 -7.32
N ALA A 301 -9.58 1.35 -6.37
CA ALA A 301 -9.10 2.72 -6.26
C ALA A 301 -7.59 2.78 -6.02
N SER A 302 -7.07 1.95 -5.10
CA SER A 302 -5.65 1.89 -4.78
C SER A 302 -4.81 1.41 -5.96
N VAL A 303 -5.23 0.34 -6.63
CA VAL A 303 -4.55 -0.19 -7.83
C VAL A 303 -4.54 0.85 -8.94
N LEU A 304 -5.68 1.50 -9.18
CA LEU A 304 -5.79 2.57 -10.18
C LEU A 304 -4.83 3.72 -9.88
N ALA A 305 -4.81 4.21 -8.64
CA ALA A 305 -3.92 5.28 -8.20
C ALA A 305 -2.44 4.90 -8.36
N LEU A 306 -2.06 3.69 -7.98
CA LEU A 306 -0.69 3.21 -8.04
C LEU A 306 -0.21 3.04 -9.49
N VAL A 307 -0.99 2.39 -10.34
CA VAL A 307 -0.59 2.10 -11.72
C VAL A 307 -0.58 3.37 -12.57
N LEU A 308 -1.62 4.20 -12.49
CA LEU A 308 -1.66 5.47 -13.21
C LEU A 308 -0.61 6.44 -12.69
N GLY A 309 -0.44 6.55 -11.37
CA GLY A 309 0.60 7.41 -10.78
C GLY A 309 2.00 6.99 -11.22
N ALA A 310 2.28 5.68 -11.29
CA ALA A 310 3.54 5.15 -11.78
C ALA A 310 3.75 5.42 -13.28
N ASP A 311 2.71 5.31 -14.11
CA ASP A 311 2.78 5.59 -15.55
C ASP A 311 3.13 7.06 -15.81
N ILE A 312 2.44 7.97 -15.12
CA ILE A 312 2.72 9.41 -15.24
C ILE A 312 4.12 9.77 -14.71
N ALA A 313 4.55 9.18 -13.60
CA ALA A 313 5.89 9.40 -13.08
C ALA A 313 6.96 8.93 -14.07
N GLN A 314 6.77 7.76 -14.67
CA GLN A 314 7.68 7.23 -15.69
C GLN A 314 7.73 8.14 -16.92
N ARG A 315 6.59 8.57 -17.45
CA ARG A 315 6.52 9.50 -18.61
C ARG A 315 7.24 10.81 -18.32
N ASN A 316 7.01 11.40 -17.15
CA ASN A 316 7.68 12.64 -16.73
C ASN A 316 9.21 12.48 -16.66
N LEU A 317 9.71 11.34 -16.17
CA LEU A 317 11.13 11.04 -16.14
C LEU A 317 11.72 10.85 -17.54
N ASP A 318 11.01 10.18 -18.42
CA ASP A 318 11.47 9.95 -19.78
C ASP A 318 11.49 11.25 -20.60
N GLU A 319 10.48 12.11 -20.44
CA GLU A 319 10.50 13.47 -21.02
C GLU A 319 11.66 14.31 -20.49
N ALA A 320 11.92 14.27 -19.18
CA ALA A 320 13.03 14.99 -18.58
C ALA A 320 14.39 14.53 -19.13
N LYS A 321 14.58 13.21 -19.30
CA LYS A 321 15.79 12.64 -19.93
C LYS A 321 15.94 13.08 -21.39
N LEU A 322 14.84 13.10 -22.15
CA LEU A 322 14.85 13.55 -23.54
C LEU A 322 15.26 15.03 -23.64
N ARG A 323 14.64 15.90 -22.82
CA ARG A 323 15.00 17.34 -22.76
C ARG A 323 16.47 17.55 -22.38
N LEU A 324 16.99 16.78 -21.42
CA LEU A 324 18.41 16.86 -21.04
C LEU A 324 19.35 16.44 -22.20
N ARG A 325 19.02 15.35 -22.89
CA ARG A 325 19.78 14.90 -24.07
C ARG A 325 19.77 15.96 -25.18
N GLU A 326 18.61 16.56 -25.42
CA GLU A 326 18.47 17.62 -26.42
C GLU A 326 19.28 18.87 -26.06
N ARG A 327 19.26 19.31 -24.80
CA ARG A 327 20.11 20.40 -24.29
C ARG A 327 21.59 20.08 -24.46
N ASN A 328 22.01 18.86 -24.09
CA ASN A 328 23.42 18.44 -24.24
C ASN A 328 23.83 18.39 -25.70
N LEU A 329 23.01 17.90 -26.61
CA LEU A 329 23.28 17.90 -28.05
C LEU A 329 23.41 19.33 -28.58
N ARG A 330 22.45 20.22 -28.23
CA ARG A 330 22.53 21.65 -28.63
C ARG A 330 23.79 22.34 -28.09
N ALA A 331 24.21 22.03 -26.85
CA ALA A 331 25.43 22.55 -26.28
C ALA A 331 26.67 22.04 -27.03
N LEU A 332 26.74 20.75 -27.36
CA LEU A 332 27.83 20.16 -28.15
C LEU A 332 27.93 20.80 -29.54
N PHE A 333 26.79 21.01 -30.22
CA PHE A 333 26.76 21.69 -31.51
C PHE A 333 27.11 23.17 -31.41
N GLY A 334 26.73 23.86 -30.33
CA GLY A 334 27.03 25.28 -30.13
C GLY A 334 28.46 25.59 -29.72
N TYR A 335 29.19 24.64 -29.10
CA TYR A 335 30.59 24.77 -28.72
C TYR A 335 31.57 24.17 -29.74
N ALA A 336 31.04 23.41 -30.73
CA ALA A 336 31.89 22.88 -31.79
C ALA A 336 32.19 23.99 -32.82
N ASP A 337 33.41 24.45 -32.88
CA ASP A 337 33.94 25.33 -33.95
C ASP A 337 33.97 24.60 -35.32
N ILE A 338 33.10 23.61 -35.52
CA ILE A 338 33.05 22.75 -36.69
C ILE A 338 31.70 22.97 -37.36
N GLY A 339 31.70 23.39 -38.61
CA GLY A 339 30.48 23.42 -39.42
C GLY A 339 29.97 22.01 -39.67
N ILE A 340 28.82 21.70 -39.08
CA ILE A 340 28.12 20.38 -39.28
C ILE A 340 27.08 20.57 -40.38
N ALA A 341 27.23 19.82 -41.48
CA ALA A 341 26.24 19.79 -42.55
C ALA A 341 25.54 18.44 -42.59
N GLN A 342 24.22 18.45 -42.52
CA GLN A 342 23.41 17.28 -42.75
C GLN A 342 23.10 17.15 -44.26
N ILE A 343 23.40 15.98 -44.82
CA ILE A 343 23.15 15.68 -46.22
C ILE A 343 22.01 14.64 -46.31
N ASP A 344 21.00 14.86 -47.16
CA ASP A 344 19.96 13.89 -47.38
C ASP A 344 20.46 12.74 -48.30
N SER A 345 19.63 11.70 -48.46
CA SER A 345 19.96 10.54 -49.34
C SER A 345 20.15 10.89 -50.83
N SER A 346 19.81 12.14 -51.23
CA SER A 346 19.98 12.66 -52.58
C SER A 346 21.24 13.55 -52.70
N GLY A 347 22.05 13.72 -51.64
CA GLY A 347 23.26 14.52 -51.60
C GLY A 347 23.03 16.00 -51.43
N ARG A 348 21.84 16.47 -51.04
CA ARG A 348 21.53 17.88 -50.78
C ARG A 348 21.76 18.25 -49.31
N PHE A 349 22.40 19.40 -49.09
CA PHE A 349 22.57 19.94 -47.77
C PHE A 349 21.21 20.34 -47.17
N LYS A 350 20.89 19.84 -45.99
CA LYS A 350 19.85 20.38 -45.13
C LYS A 350 20.53 21.37 -44.19
N LEU A 351 20.24 22.67 -44.37
CA LEU A 351 20.70 23.68 -43.40
C LEU A 351 20.04 23.37 -42.05
N ILE A 352 20.85 23.28 -41.01
CA ILE A 352 20.41 23.27 -39.61
C ILE A 352 20.69 24.64 -39.04
#